data_b1bb9b05e1fa571cc584d385ea57af61
#
_entry.id   b1bb9b05e1fa571cc584d385ea57af61
#
_cell.length_a   1.000
_cell.length_b   1.000
_cell.length_c   1.000
_cell.angle_alpha   90.00
_cell.angle_beta   90.00
_cell.angle_gamma   90.00
#
_symmetry.space_group_name_H-M   'P 1'
#
loop_
_entity.id
_entity.type
_entity.pdbx_description
1 polymer ?
#
loop_
_entity_poly.entity_id
_entity_poly.type
_entity_poly.pdbx_seq_one_letter_code
_entity_poly.pdbx_strand_id
1 'polypeptide(L)'
;MTRSAGPSLFAGIASFLASATRGRFRLIIGYESEDGAELAREGASIVEGSGGHALLMPRALPAPVTAFSVRMVMADGAVYVTENSRALVYLGGRAVDRSS
;
A
#
# COMPACT_ATOMS: atom_id res chain seq x y z
N MET A 1 -7.25 -8.03 -11.03
CA MET A 1 -8.31 -7.10 -10.61
C MET A 1 -7.75 -6.05 -9.67
N THR A 2 -8.24 -4.84 -9.78
CA THR A 2 -7.86 -3.77 -8.86
C THR A 2 -9.04 -3.42 -7.97
N ARG A 3 -8.74 -2.91 -6.78
CA ARG A 3 -9.76 -2.42 -5.86
C ARG A 3 -9.84 -0.91 -5.95
N SER A 4 -10.99 -0.36 -5.57
CA SER A 4 -11.09 1.08 -5.42
C SER A 4 -10.17 1.52 -4.28
N ALA A 5 -9.32 2.49 -4.55
CA ALA A 5 -8.45 3.04 -3.53
C ALA A 5 -9.20 4.12 -2.76
N GLY A 6 -9.14 4.05 -1.46
CA GLY A 6 -9.77 5.04 -0.60
C GLY A 6 -9.41 4.77 0.84
N PRO A 7 -9.88 5.62 1.77
CA PRO A 7 -9.53 5.46 3.18
C PRO A 7 -9.89 4.10 3.74
N SER A 8 -11.02 3.53 3.37
CA SER A 8 -11.44 2.24 3.90
C SER A 8 -10.54 1.10 3.45
N LEU A 9 -9.97 1.18 2.23
CA LEU A 9 -9.02 0.17 1.78
C LEU A 9 -7.78 0.18 2.67
N PHE A 10 -7.22 1.36 2.91
CA PHE A 10 -6.03 1.47 3.75
C PHE A 10 -6.31 1.06 5.19
N ALA A 11 -7.47 1.43 5.72
CA ALA A 11 -7.85 1.03 7.07
C ALA A 11 -7.99 -0.49 7.19
N GLY A 12 -8.57 -1.13 6.18
CA GLY A 12 -8.72 -2.58 6.16
C GLY A 12 -7.38 -3.30 6.09
N ILE A 13 -6.47 -2.83 5.24
CA ILE A 13 -5.15 -3.42 5.11
C ILE A 13 -4.36 -3.22 6.40
N ALA A 14 -4.42 -2.04 6.98
CA ALA A 14 -3.73 -1.75 8.23
C ALA A 14 -4.23 -2.65 9.36
N SER A 15 -5.53 -2.85 9.43
CA SER A 15 -6.12 -3.73 10.44
C SER A 15 -5.65 -5.17 10.26
N PHE A 16 -5.63 -5.64 9.02
CA PHE A 16 -5.16 -6.99 8.72
C PHE A 16 -3.70 -7.18 9.10
N LEU A 17 -2.84 -6.24 8.71
CA LEU A 17 -1.41 -6.35 8.98
C LEU A 17 -1.11 -6.18 10.46
N ALA A 18 -1.82 -5.30 11.15
CA ALA A 18 -1.64 -5.13 12.59
C ALA A 18 -1.94 -6.44 13.32
N SER A 19 -2.99 -7.14 12.90
CA SER A 19 -3.33 -8.43 13.48
C SER A 19 -2.29 -9.50 13.15
N ALA A 20 -1.81 -9.52 11.91
CA ALA A 20 -0.86 -10.54 11.45
C ALA A 20 0.53 -10.34 12.03
N THR A 21 0.92 -9.12 12.38
CA THR A 21 2.26 -8.78 12.84
C THR A 21 2.30 -8.30 14.28
N ARG A 22 1.21 -8.47 14.99
CA ARG A 22 1.11 -8.03 16.40
C ARG A 22 1.29 -6.52 16.54
N GLY A 23 0.74 -5.77 15.60
CA GLY A 23 0.70 -4.33 15.66
C GLY A 23 1.90 -3.61 15.05
N ARG A 24 2.93 -4.34 14.66
CA ARG A 24 4.11 -3.72 14.04
C ARG A 24 4.23 -4.20 12.62
N PHE A 25 4.03 -3.29 11.68
CA PHE A 25 4.14 -3.65 10.28
C PHE A 25 4.66 -2.47 9.47
N ARG A 26 5.23 -2.79 8.31
CA ARG A 26 5.69 -1.80 7.34
C ARG A 26 4.89 -1.97 6.07
N LEU A 27 4.32 -0.90 5.57
CA LEU A 27 3.56 -0.92 4.34
C LEU A 27 4.12 0.12 3.38
N ILE A 28 4.52 -0.33 2.19
CA ILE A 28 4.97 0.58 1.16
C ILE A 28 3.75 1.09 0.42
N ILE A 29 3.73 2.38 0.14
CA ILE A 29 2.66 2.98 -0.63
C ILE A 29 3.26 3.67 -1.83
N GLY A 30 2.91 3.21 -3.02
CA GLY A 30 3.34 3.79 -4.28
C GLY A 30 2.15 4.30 -5.07
N TYR A 31 2.42 5.06 -6.11
CA TYR A 31 1.37 5.59 -6.96
C TYR A 31 1.89 5.75 -8.39
N GLU A 32 0.97 5.62 -9.34
CA GLU A 32 1.30 5.59 -10.74
C GLU A 32 1.54 7.00 -11.32
N SER A 33 0.81 7.97 -10.82
CA SER A 33 0.90 9.35 -11.28
C SER A 33 0.68 10.30 -10.11
N GLU A 34 1.00 11.56 -10.32
CA GLU A 34 0.84 12.56 -9.26
C GLU A 34 -0.61 12.74 -8.83
N ASP A 35 -1.56 12.35 -9.68
CA ASP A 35 -2.97 12.39 -9.30
C ASP A 35 -3.26 11.46 -8.13
N GLY A 36 -2.52 10.38 -8.00
CA GLY A 36 -2.69 9.45 -6.90
C GLY A 36 -1.90 9.80 -5.64
N ALA A 37 -1.04 10.80 -5.72
CA ALA A 37 -0.14 11.12 -4.61
C ALA A 37 -0.88 11.56 -3.35
N GLU A 38 -1.95 12.33 -3.52
CA GLU A 38 -2.71 12.81 -2.36
C GLU A 38 -3.39 11.66 -1.63
N LEU A 39 -3.99 10.74 -2.39
CA LEU A 39 -4.62 9.56 -1.80
C LEU A 39 -3.57 8.68 -1.13
N ALA A 40 -2.40 8.55 -1.75
CA ALA A 40 -1.31 7.77 -1.16
C ALA A 40 -0.86 8.38 0.17
N ARG A 41 -0.77 9.70 0.24
CA ARG A 41 -0.42 10.39 1.50
C ARG A 41 -1.48 10.20 2.56
N GLU A 42 -2.75 10.25 2.16
CA GLU A 42 -3.84 9.99 3.09
C GLU A 42 -3.77 8.58 3.63
N GLY A 43 -3.48 7.62 2.75
CA GLY A 43 -3.30 6.23 3.15
C GLY A 43 -2.15 6.05 4.13
N ALA A 44 -1.05 6.77 3.89
CA ALA A 44 0.09 6.73 4.79
C ALA A 44 -0.29 7.21 6.20
N SER A 45 -1.09 8.28 6.28
CA SER A 45 -1.57 8.77 7.58
C SER A 45 -2.44 7.75 8.29
N ILE A 46 -3.29 7.06 7.56
CA ILE A 46 -4.14 6.01 8.14
C ILE A 46 -3.30 4.87 8.68
N VAL A 47 -2.30 4.44 7.93
CA VAL A 47 -1.40 3.36 8.35
C VAL A 47 -0.64 3.76 9.61
N GLU A 48 -0.10 4.98 9.64
CA GLU A 48 0.64 5.46 10.81
C GLU A 48 -0.28 5.57 12.02
N GLY A 49 -1.51 6.01 11.81
CA GLY A 49 -2.50 6.10 12.88
C GLY A 49 -2.91 4.74 13.43
N SER A 50 -2.68 3.67 12.68
CA SER A 50 -2.98 2.30 13.11
C SER A 50 -1.79 1.62 13.78
N GLY A 51 -0.70 2.34 13.96
CA GLY A 51 0.51 1.78 14.61
C GLY A 51 1.51 1.18 13.65
N GLY A 52 1.24 1.20 12.35
CA GLY A 52 2.16 0.74 11.34
C GLY A 52 3.14 1.81 10.92
N HIS A 53 4.09 1.42 10.09
CA HIS A 53 5.04 2.33 9.50
C HIS A 53 4.81 2.41 8.00
N ALA A 54 4.43 3.57 7.52
CA ALA A 54 4.16 3.78 6.10
C ALA A 54 5.42 4.28 5.41
N LEU A 55 5.76 3.63 4.30
CA LEU A 55 6.91 4.00 3.47
C LEU A 55 6.34 4.52 2.15
N LEU A 56 6.11 5.82 2.09
CA LEU A 56 5.54 6.45 0.91
C LEU A 56 6.63 6.67 -0.13
N MET A 57 6.38 6.22 -1.35
CA MET A 57 7.34 6.42 -2.43
C MET A 57 7.50 7.91 -2.69
N PRO A 58 8.73 8.35 -2.98
CA PRO A 58 9.02 9.80 -3.10
C PRO A 58 8.43 10.44 -4.35
N ARG A 59 8.03 9.63 -5.33
CA ARG A 59 7.45 10.14 -6.57
C ARG A 59 6.67 9.03 -7.24
N ALA A 60 5.95 9.37 -8.30
CA ALA A 60 5.24 8.39 -9.11
C ALA A 60 6.25 7.45 -9.77
N LEU A 61 6.04 6.15 -9.61
CA LEU A 61 6.93 5.12 -10.13
C LEU A 61 6.09 3.96 -10.66
N PRO A 62 6.66 3.15 -11.58
CA PRO A 62 5.94 1.96 -12.07
C PRO A 62 5.68 0.95 -10.97
N ALA A 63 4.60 0.18 -11.10
CA ALA A 63 4.22 -0.83 -10.12
C ALA A 63 5.34 -1.83 -9.78
N PRO A 64 6.11 -2.35 -10.76
CA PRO A 64 7.18 -3.29 -10.43
C PRO A 64 8.21 -2.74 -9.45
N VAL A 65 8.45 -1.43 -9.46
CA VAL A 65 9.38 -0.80 -8.51
C VAL A 65 8.85 -0.91 -7.10
N THR A 66 7.55 -0.66 -6.91
CA THR A 66 6.92 -0.78 -5.60
C THR A 66 6.97 -2.22 -5.10
N ALA A 67 6.64 -3.17 -5.96
CA ALA A 67 6.66 -4.58 -5.59
C ALA A 67 8.07 -5.05 -5.24
N PHE A 68 9.08 -4.60 -5.98
CA PHE A 68 10.47 -4.93 -5.70
C PHE A 68 10.91 -4.36 -4.35
N SER A 69 10.45 -3.15 -4.04
CA SER A 69 10.82 -2.47 -2.80
C SER A 69 10.36 -3.23 -1.56
N VAL A 70 9.27 -4.00 -1.66
CA VAL A 70 8.80 -4.82 -0.54
C VAL A 70 9.92 -5.73 -0.03
N ARG A 71 10.65 -6.36 -0.95
CA ARG A 71 11.76 -7.24 -0.58
C ARG A 71 12.96 -6.47 -0.08
N MET A 72 13.24 -5.34 -0.71
CA MET A 72 14.44 -4.56 -0.38
C MET A 72 14.41 -3.98 1.01
N VAL A 73 13.24 -3.58 1.49
CA VAL A 73 13.11 -2.98 2.82
C VAL A 73 12.41 -3.92 3.82
N MET A 74 12.19 -5.15 3.42
CA MET A 74 11.53 -6.16 4.25
C MET A 74 10.17 -5.69 4.76
N ALA A 75 9.39 -5.10 3.87
CA ALA A 75 8.06 -4.64 4.22
C ALA A 75 7.09 -5.82 4.26
N ASP A 76 6.02 -5.66 5.01
CA ASP A 76 4.98 -6.68 5.13
C ASP A 76 4.02 -6.64 3.96
N GLY A 77 3.98 -5.54 3.24
CA GLY A 77 3.14 -5.42 2.06
C GLY A 77 3.31 -4.09 1.37
N ALA A 78 2.53 -3.90 0.32
CA ALA A 78 2.53 -2.66 -0.44
C ALA A 78 1.14 -2.40 -1.01
N VAL A 79 0.81 -1.14 -1.16
CA VAL A 79 -0.36 -0.69 -1.90
C VAL A 79 0.13 0.25 -2.98
N TYR A 80 -0.30 0.00 -4.20
CA TYR A 80 0.08 0.83 -5.33
C TYR A 80 -1.19 1.46 -5.91
N VAL A 81 -1.28 2.78 -5.83
CA VAL A 81 -2.45 3.51 -6.32
C VAL A 81 -2.28 3.74 -7.81
N THR A 82 -3.17 3.16 -8.60
CA THR A 82 -3.16 3.32 -10.04
C THR A 82 -4.03 4.51 -10.43
N GLU A 83 -4.06 4.81 -11.71
CA GLU A 83 -4.97 5.83 -12.23
C GLU A 83 -6.40 5.45 -11.91
N ASN A 84 -7.28 6.43 -11.89
CA ASN A 84 -8.72 6.25 -11.58
C ASN A 84 -8.96 5.79 -10.14
N SER A 85 -8.06 6.13 -9.23
CA SER A 85 -8.21 5.82 -7.81
C SER A 85 -8.43 4.33 -7.54
N ARG A 86 -7.68 3.50 -8.24
CA ARG A 86 -7.66 2.07 -8.02
C ARG A 86 -6.34 1.68 -7.37
N ALA A 87 -6.29 0.50 -6.79
CA ALA A 87 -5.08 0.06 -6.12
C ALA A 87 -4.78 -1.40 -6.39
N LEU A 88 -3.49 -1.69 -6.50
CA LEU A 88 -2.97 -3.05 -6.49
C LEU A 88 -2.43 -3.30 -5.08
N VAL A 89 -2.76 -4.43 -4.51
CA VAL A 89 -2.35 -4.75 -3.14
C VAL A 89 -1.42 -5.96 -3.17
N TYR A 90 -0.31 -5.83 -2.46
CA TYR A 90 0.69 -6.89 -2.32
C TYR A 90 0.87 -7.17 -0.84
N LEU A 91 0.75 -8.43 -0.45
CA LEU A 91 1.00 -8.84 0.93
C LEU A 91 2.05 -9.92 0.90
N GLY A 92 3.10 -9.72 1.68
CA GLY A 92 4.21 -10.65 1.69
C GLY A 92 4.93 -10.74 0.35
N GLY A 93 4.89 -9.68 -0.45
CA GLY A 93 5.52 -9.64 -1.76
C GLY A 93 4.69 -10.25 -2.87
N ARG A 94 3.47 -10.70 -2.58
CA ARG A 94 2.58 -11.29 -3.57
C ARG A 94 1.40 -10.37 -3.83
N ALA A 95 0.98 -10.30 -5.08
CA ALA A 95 -0.25 -9.62 -5.42
C ALA A 95 -1.41 -10.45 -4.88
N VAL A 96 -2.26 -9.84 -4.07
CA VAL A 96 -3.40 -10.52 -3.47
C VAL A 96 -4.73 -10.03 -4.01
N ASP A 97 -4.73 -8.93 -4.75
CA ASP A 97 -5.93 -8.42 -5.37
C ASP A 97 -5.92 -8.80 -6.84
N ARG A 98 -6.33 -9.99 -7.11
CA ARG A 98 -6.36 -10.50 -8.47
C ARG A 98 -7.75 -10.95 -8.81
N SER A 99 -8.04 -10.98 -10.11
CA SER A 99 -9.31 -11.45 -10.58
C SER A 99 -9.53 -12.89 -10.14
N SER A 100 -10.59 -13.10 -9.54
CA SER A 100 -11.01 -14.43 -9.14
C SER A 100 -12.12 -14.85 -10.06
#